data_4798fb340736c9425a7fca86c91007ef
#
_entry.id   4798fb340736c9425a7fca86c91007ef
#
_cell.length_a   1.000
_cell.length_b   1.000
_cell.length_c   1.000
_cell.angle_alpha   90.00
_cell.angle_beta   90.00
_cell.angle_gamma   90.00
#
_symmetry.space_group_name_H-M   'P 1'
#
loop_
_entity.id
_entity.type
_entity.pdbx_description
1 polymer ?
#
loop_
_entity_poly.entity_id
_entity_poly.type
_entity_poly.pdbx_seq_one_letter_code
_entity_poly.pdbx_strand_id
1 'polypeptide(L)'
;MRRLRAVLLAAVVGAVAIIAPVAVAPSASAHGWITSPPSRQDHCAKGTTSFDCGSIKYEPQSVEAPKGSMQCSGGSGFSILDDASKPWPRTQTGTSVTFQWKLTAAHNTSTWEYFVDGVLFKTFNQNGAQPPSNISHTLTGLPEGNHTILARWNVSNTVNAF
;
A
#
# COMPACT_ATOMS: atom_id res chain seq x y z
N MET A 1 27.36 -82.02 -4.83
CA MET A 1 27.63 -80.73 -5.52
C MET A 1 26.33 -79.97 -5.55
N ARG A 2 26.07 -79.10 -4.56
CA ARG A 2 24.85 -78.32 -4.47
C ARG A 2 25.17 -76.86 -4.83
N ARG A 3 24.55 -76.40 -5.90
CA ARG A 3 24.67 -75.01 -6.37
C ARG A 3 23.71 -74.13 -5.60
N LEU A 4 24.24 -73.22 -4.77
CA LEU A 4 23.45 -72.15 -4.13
C LEU A 4 23.13 -71.09 -5.22
N ARG A 5 21.84 -70.85 -5.38
CA ARG A 5 21.34 -69.68 -6.16
C ARG A 5 21.10 -68.52 -5.17
N ALA A 6 21.89 -67.49 -5.29
CA ALA A 6 21.65 -66.25 -4.58
C ALA A 6 20.55 -65.45 -5.28
N VAL A 7 19.51 -65.16 -4.56
CA VAL A 7 18.42 -64.28 -5.03
C VAL A 7 18.73 -62.85 -4.55
N LEU A 8 19.01 -61.95 -5.46
CA LEU A 8 19.17 -60.53 -5.20
C LEU A 8 17.77 -59.90 -5.15
N LEU A 9 17.32 -59.47 -3.98
CA LEU A 9 16.16 -58.58 -3.81
C LEU A 9 16.62 -57.15 -4.03
N ALA A 10 16.21 -56.52 -5.10
CA ALA A 10 16.36 -55.09 -5.33
C ALA A 10 15.17 -54.37 -4.64
N ALA A 11 15.48 -53.63 -3.58
CA ALA A 11 14.52 -52.73 -2.95
C ALA A 11 14.42 -51.44 -3.74
N VAL A 12 13.31 -51.23 -4.43
CA VAL A 12 12.98 -49.93 -5.05
C VAL A 12 12.41 -49.01 -4.01
N VAL A 13 13.21 -48.04 -3.53
CA VAL A 13 12.76 -46.96 -2.68
C VAL A 13 12.10 -45.90 -3.56
N GLY A 14 10.78 -45.91 -3.63
CA GLY A 14 10.00 -44.87 -4.28
C GLY A 14 10.04 -43.55 -3.47
N ALA A 15 10.73 -42.53 -3.97
CA ALA A 15 10.67 -41.19 -3.42
C ALA A 15 9.32 -40.59 -3.79
N VAL A 16 8.41 -40.49 -2.81
CA VAL A 16 7.16 -39.73 -2.94
C VAL A 16 7.52 -38.25 -2.79
N ALA A 17 7.57 -37.50 -3.88
CA ALA A 17 7.69 -36.05 -3.84
C ALA A 17 6.37 -35.46 -3.33
N ILE A 18 6.37 -34.94 -2.11
CA ILE A 18 5.25 -34.19 -1.56
C ILE A 18 5.25 -32.83 -2.22
N ILE A 19 4.38 -32.63 -3.21
CA ILE A 19 4.12 -31.32 -3.81
C ILE A 19 3.22 -30.57 -2.81
N ALA A 20 3.82 -29.73 -1.97
CA ALA A 20 3.06 -28.83 -1.13
C ALA A 20 2.33 -27.81 -2.03
N PRO A 21 0.99 -27.62 -1.85
CA PRO A 21 0.29 -26.59 -2.60
C PRO A 21 0.84 -25.23 -2.16
N VAL A 22 1.37 -24.47 -3.12
CA VAL A 22 1.68 -23.05 -2.92
C VAL A 22 0.34 -22.33 -2.82
N ALA A 23 -0.07 -22.00 -1.60
CA ALA A 23 -1.23 -21.13 -1.39
C ALA A 23 -0.88 -19.75 -1.95
N VAL A 24 -1.37 -19.44 -3.14
CA VAL A 24 -1.35 -18.08 -3.66
C VAL A 24 -2.37 -17.30 -2.82
N ALA A 25 -1.87 -16.48 -1.88
CA ALA A 25 -2.74 -15.56 -1.15
C ALA A 25 -3.42 -14.65 -2.19
N PRO A 26 -4.76 -14.50 -2.13
CA PRO A 26 -5.43 -13.56 -3.02
C PRO A 26 -4.84 -12.18 -2.79
N SER A 27 -4.51 -11.47 -3.86
CA SER A 27 -4.15 -10.05 -3.76
C SER A 27 -5.34 -9.31 -3.18
N ALA A 28 -5.16 -8.66 -2.02
CA ALA A 28 -6.23 -7.83 -1.48
C ALA A 28 -6.37 -6.62 -2.39
N SER A 29 -7.48 -6.52 -3.05
CA SER A 29 -7.83 -5.36 -3.87
C SER A 29 -8.40 -4.27 -2.95
N ALA A 30 -7.52 -3.62 -2.17
CA ALA A 30 -7.86 -2.41 -1.44
C ALA A 30 -7.59 -1.21 -2.35
N HIS A 31 -8.49 -0.21 -2.35
CA HIS A 31 -8.33 0.97 -3.19
C HIS A 31 -8.83 2.21 -2.46
N GLY A 32 -8.02 3.27 -2.51
CA GLY A 32 -8.41 4.54 -1.89
C GLY A 32 -7.33 5.60 -1.98
N TRP A 33 -7.71 6.85 -1.73
CA TRP A 33 -6.78 7.98 -1.69
C TRP A 33 -7.32 9.10 -0.81
N ILE A 34 -6.48 10.08 -0.48
CA ILE A 34 -6.89 11.28 0.26
C ILE A 34 -7.47 12.31 -0.70
N THR A 35 -8.69 12.76 -0.40
CA THR A 35 -9.43 13.75 -1.18
C THR A 35 -9.42 15.15 -0.57
N SER A 36 -9.12 15.26 0.74
CA SER A 36 -9.03 16.54 1.45
C SER A 36 -8.01 16.46 2.60
N PRO A 37 -7.07 17.43 2.72
CA PRO A 37 -6.61 18.28 1.63
C PRO A 37 -6.24 17.44 0.40
N PRO A 38 -6.36 17.96 -0.83
CA PRO A 38 -6.12 17.17 -2.02
C PRO A 38 -4.73 16.55 -2.04
N SER A 39 -4.63 15.23 -2.19
CA SER A 39 -3.37 14.52 -2.40
C SER A 39 -2.85 14.72 -3.82
N ARG A 40 -1.62 14.26 -4.12
CA ARG A 40 -1.10 14.23 -5.49
C ARG A 40 -2.01 13.44 -6.42
N GLN A 41 -2.54 12.30 -5.96
CA GLN A 41 -3.52 11.50 -6.72
C GLN A 41 -4.80 12.31 -7.00
N ASP A 42 -5.31 13.04 -5.99
CA ASP A 42 -6.53 13.82 -6.11
C ASP A 42 -6.35 15.02 -7.04
N HIS A 43 -5.21 15.70 -6.98
CA HIS A 43 -4.85 16.77 -7.92
C HIS A 43 -4.80 16.24 -9.36
N CYS A 44 -4.20 15.07 -9.58
CA CYS A 44 -4.16 14.43 -10.90
C CYS A 44 -5.56 14.08 -11.39
N ALA A 45 -6.39 13.45 -10.56
CA ALA A 45 -7.75 13.05 -10.92
C ALA A 45 -8.66 14.24 -11.25
N LYS A 46 -8.47 15.37 -10.56
CA LYS A 46 -9.22 16.62 -10.77
C LYS A 46 -8.65 17.50 -11.87
N GLY A 47 -7.48 17.14 -12.43
CA GLY A 47 -6.83 17.96 -13.48
C GLY A 47 -6.38 19.33 -12.97
N THR A 48 -6.01 19.46 -11.71
CA THR A 48 -5.57 20.72 -11.11
C THR A 48 -4.05 20.91 -11.12
N THR A 49 -3.33 19.96 -11.75
CA THR A 49 -1.89 20.07 -12.01
C THR A 49 -1.64 20.84 -13.31
N SER A 50 -0.51 21.55 -13.40
CA SER A 50 -0.06 22.23 -14.63
C SER A 50 0.74 21.31 -15.57
N PHE A 51 0.83 20.02 -15.24
CA PHE A 51 1.56 19.00 -15.99
C PHE A 51 0.71 17.74 -16.14
N ASP A 52 1.07 16.87 -17.10
CA ASP A 52 0.39 15.58 -17.28
C ASP A 52 0.80 14.59 -16.20
N CYS A 53 -0.19 14.00 -15.55
CA CYS A 53 -0.01 12.99 -14.54
C CYS A 53 0.05 11.55 -15.09
N GLY A 54 -0.17 11.35 -16.38
CA GLY A 54 -0.28 10.01 -16.96
C GLY A 54 -1.53 9.26 -16.50
N SER A 55 -1.41 7.94 -16.33
CA SER A 55 -2.56 7.07 -16.04
C SER A 55 -3.19 7.28 -14.67
N ILE A 56 -2.42 7.76 -13.67
CA ILE A 56 -2.94 7.95 -12.30
C ILE A 56 -4.17 8.89 -12.25
N LYS A 57 -4.32 9.79 -13.21
CA LYS A 57 -5.50 10.67 -13.31
C LYS A 57 -6.82 9.91 -13.47
N TYR A 58 -6.79 8.71 -14.02
CA TYR A 58 -7.97 7.87 -14.24
C TYR A 58 -8.21 6.84 -13.14
N GLU A 59 -7.16 6.56 -12.34
CA GLU A 59 -7.19 5.52 -11.32
C GLU A 59 -6.47 5.96 -10.02
N PRO A 60 -6.85 7.13 -9.44
CA PRO A 60 -6.16 7.70 -8.29
C PRO A 60 -6.15 6.79 -7.06
N GLN A 61 -7.07 5.82 -7.00
CA GLN A 61 -7.21 4.84 -5.93
C GLN A 61 -6.23 3.66 -6.03
N SER A 62 -5.52 3.49 -7.16
CA SER A 62 -4.85 2.22 -7.51
C SER A 62 -3.38 2.15 -7.09
N VAL A 63 -2.90 3.10 -6.28
CA VAL A 63 -1.53 3.03 -5.74
C VAL A 63 -1.45 1.92 -4.70
N GLU A 64 -0.61 0.94 -4.97
CA GLU A 64 -0.34 -0.19 -4.08
C GLU A 64 1.17 -0.30 -3.82
N ALA A 65 1.54 -0.60 -2.58
CA ALA A 65 2.93 -0.66 -2.14
C ALA A 65 3.16 -1.85 -1.20
N PRO A 66 4.38 -2.38 -1.10
CA PRO A 66 4.75 -3.20 0.05
C PRO A 66 4.61 -2.39 1.34
N LYS A 67 4.18 -3.04 2.43
CA LYS A 67 4.21 -2.41 3.77
C LYS A 67 5.63 -1.91 4.08
N GLY A 68 5.70 -0.72 4.66
CA GLY A 68 6.99 -0.07 4.93
C GLY A 68 7.48 0.84 3.80
N SER A 69 6.88 0.82 2.62
CA SER A 69 7.26 1.74 1.54
C SER A 69 7.09 3.20 1.97
N MET A 70 8.07 4.03 1.59
CA MET A 70 8.07 5.49 1.76
C MET A 70 7.91 6.23 0.44
N GLN A 71 7.64 5.51 -0.66
CA GLN A 71 7.37 6.08 -1.98
C GLN A 71 5.88 6.37 -2.15
N CYS A 72 5.54 7.57 -2.62
CA CYS A 72 4.17 7.97 -2.88
C CYS A 72 3.53 7.13 -4.00
N SER A 73 4.34 6.66 -4.96
CA SER A 73 3.93 5.73 -6.02
C SER A 73 3.81 4.28 -5.55
N GLY A 74 4.28 3.97 -4.34
CA GLY A 74 4.44 2.61 -3.87
C GLY A 74 5.51 1.78 -4.60
N GLY A 75 6.30 2.40 -5.49
CA GLY A 75 7.19 1.70 -6.42
C GLY A 75 6.43 1.10 -7.62
N SER A 76 5.18 1.50 -7.81
CA SER A 76 4.33 1.10 -8.93
C SER A 76 4.61 1.89 -10.21
N GLY A 77 3.82 1.65 -11.26
CA GLY A 77 3.90 2.39 -12.54
C GLY A 77 3.56 3.89 -12.46
N PHE A 78 3.17 4.40 -11.27
CA PHE A 78 2.77 5.80 -11.06
C PHE A 78 3.93 6.68 -10.56
N SER A 79 5.14 6.51 -11.11
CA SER A 79 6.37 7.18 -10.68
C SER A 79 6.30 8.71 -10.66
N ILE A 80 5.40 9.30 -11.43
CA ILE A 80 5.13 10.74 -11.40
C ILE A 80 4.82 11.24 -9.97
N LEU A 81 4.18 10.41 -9.14
CA LEU A 81 3.83 10.75 -7.76
C LEU A 81 5.05 10.94 -6.85
N ASP A 82 6.21 10.38 -7.22
CA ASP A 82 7.48 10.54 -6.47
C ASP A 82 8.30 11.75 -6.95
N ASP A 83 7.95 12.34 -8.09
CA ASP A 83 8.73 13.42 -8.68
C ASP A 83 8.51 14.75 -7.93
N ALA A 84 9.43 15.05 -7.01
CA ALA A 84 9.40 16.28 -6.22
C ALA A 84 9.78 17.54 -7.03
N SER A 85 10.32 17.40 -8.25
CA SER A 85 10.65 18.53 -9.12
C SER A 85 9.43 19.15 -9.78
N LYS A 86 8.32 18.44 -9.82
CA LYS A 86 7.06 18.94 -10.38
C LYS A 86 6.45 20.02 -9.49
N PRO A 87 5.81 21.03 -10.09
CA PRO A 87 5.13 22.10 -9.35
C PRO A 87 3.80 21.62 -8.80
N TRP A 88 3.86 20.68 -7.84
CA TRP A 88 2.68 20.18 -7.17
C TRP A 88 1.91 21.28 -6.47
N PRO A 89 0.58 21.37 -6.64
CA PRO A 89 -0.23 22.31 -5.88
C PRO A 89 -0.06 22.06 -4.36
N ARG A 90 -0.08 23.16 -3.60
CA ARG A 90 0.05 23.12 -2.14
C ARG A 90 -1.22 23.66 -1.50
N THR A 91 -1.63 23.05 -0.40
CA THR A 91 -2.76 23.52 0.41
C THR A 91 -2.21 24.26 1.61
N GLN A 92 -2.65 25.51 1.81
CA GLN A 92 -2.35 26.24 3.03
C GLN A 92 -3.27 25.76 4.15
N THR A 93 -2.68 25.38 5.27
CA THR A 93 -3.40 24.84 6.43
C THR A 93 -2.86 25.48 7.72
N GLY A 94 -3.58 25.27 8.84
CA GLY A 94 -3.02 25.50 10.17
C GLY A 94 -2.23 24.31 10.67
N THR A 95 -1.83 24.34 11.95
CA THR A 95 -1.14 23.25 12.63
C THR A 95 -2.06 22.07 12.99
N SER A 96 -3.36 22.18 12.71
CA SER A 96 -4.36 21.12 12.83
C SER A 96 -5.03 20.89 11.49
N VAL A 97 -4.95 19.66 10.95
CA VAL A 97 -5.46 19.31 9.63
C VAL A 97 -6.23 18.01 9.70
N THR A 98 -7.44 17.98 9.10
CA THR A 98 -8.22 16.75 8.94
C THR A 98 -8.05 16.21 7.54
N PHE A 99 -7.48 15.01 7.44
CA PHE A 99 -7.34 14.27 6.19
C PHE A 99 -8.56 13.40 5.96
N GLN A 100 -9.16 13.49 4.77
CA GLN A 100 -10.32 12.69 4.38
C GLN A 100 -9.91 11.68 3.32
N TRP A 101 -10.08 10.40 3.62
CA TRP A 101 -9.90 9.30 2.70
C TRP A 101 -11.21 8.95 2.03
N LYS A 102 -11.13 8.63 0.75
CA LYS A 102 -12.17 7.96 -0.02
C LYS A 102 -11.68 6.57 -0.41
N LEU A 103 -12.36 5.54 0.07
CA LEU A 103 -12.06 4.16 -0.24
C LEU A 103 -13.07 3.65 -1.26
N THR A 104 -12.61 3.26 -2.44
CA THR A 104 -13.44 2.63 -3.47
C THR A 104 -13.55 1.13 -3.25
N ALA A 105 -12.58 0.54 -2.54
CA ALA A 105 -12.62 -0.81 -2.03
C ALA A 105 -12.04 -0.82 -0.61
N ALA A 106 -12.90 -0.73 0.41
CA ALA A 106 -12.49 -0.81 1.81
C ALA A 106 -12.04 -2.23 2.17
N HIS A 107 -10.98 -2.33 2.97
CA HIS A 107 -10.39 -3.60 3.39
C HIS A 107 -10.02 -3.58 4.86
N ASN A 108 -9.95 -4.76 5.49
CA ASN A 108 -9.50 -4.89 6.88
C ASN A 108 -8.16 -4.21 7.07
N THR A 109 -8.07 -3.30 8.03
CA THR A 109 -6.97 -2.36 8.18
C THR A 109 -6.27 -2.55 9.52
N SER A 110 -4.94 -2.62 9.51
CA SER A 110 -4.15 -2.59 10.73
C SER A 110 -3.95 -1.16 11.23
N THR A 111 -3.34 -0.32 10.41
CA THR A 111 -2.98 1.06 10.78
C THR A 111 -3.10 2.02 9.61
N TRP A 112 -3.26 3.29 9.98
CA TRP A 112 -3.07 4.46 9.11
C TRP A 112 -1.90 5.24 9.67
N GLU A 113 -0.89 5.48 8.87
CA GLU A 113 0.33 6.13 9.29
C GLU A 113 0.54 7.42 8.49
N TYR A 114 0.96 8.46 9.19
CA TYR A 114 1.24 9.76 8.60
C TYR A 114 2.68 10.15 8.90
N PHE A 115 3.42 10.49 7.86
CA PHE A 115 4.81 10.89 7.92
C PHE A 115 4.91 12.35 7.47
N VAL A 116 5.63 13.14 8.24
CA VAL A 116 5.97 14.53 7.88
C VAL A 116 7.45 14.53 7.49
N ASP A 117 7.75 14.92 6.25
CA ASP A 117 9.10 14.93 5.67
C ASP A 117 9.87 13.63 5.90
N GLY A 118 9.18 12.50 5.78
CA GLY A 118 9.74 11.17 5.95
C GLY A 118 9.83 10.65 7.39
N VAL A 119 9.45 11.45 8.38
CA VAL A 119 9.45 11.04 9.80
C VAL A 119 8.03 10.67 10.23
N LEU A 120 7.87 9.50 10.86
CA LEU A 120 6.56 9.08 11.39
C LEU A 120 6.06 10.09 12.42
N PHE A 121 4.92 10.70 12.12
CA PHE A 121 4.29 11.72 12.97
C PHE A 121 3.13 11.15 13.77
N LYS A 122 2.27 10.36 13.12
CA LYS A 122 1.05 9.83 13.77
C LYS A 122 0.64 8.48 13.20
N THR A 123 0.15 7.61 14.09
CA THR A 123 -0.47 6.33 13.74
C THR A 123 -1.88 6.27 14.33
N PHE A 124 -2.85 5.85 13.52
CA PHE A 124 -4.20 5.49 13.95
C PHE A 124 -4.37 3.99 13.79
N ASN A 125 -4.75 3.29 14.86
CA ASN A 125 -5.01 1.86 14.84
C ASN A 125 -6.46 1.59 14.41
N GLN A 126 -6.62 0.68 13.45
CA GLN A 126 -7.92 0.16 13.04
C GLN A 126 -8.18 -1.25 13.58
N ASN A 127 -7.17 -1.87 14.22
CA ASN A 127 -7.24 -3.16 14.91
C ASN A 127 -7.78 -4.31 14.04
N GLY A 128 -7.49 -4.31 12.76
CA GLY A 128 -7.97 -5.33 11.81
C GLY A 128 -9.41 -5.15 11.35
N ALA A 129 -10.13 -4.13 11.82
CA ALA A 129 -11.48 -3.87 11.38
C ALA A 129 -11.52 -3.25 9.98
N GLN A 130 -12.58 -3.52 9.23
CA GLN A 130 -12.83 -2.88 7.95
C GLN A 130 -13.34 -1.45 8.20
N PRO A 131 -12.68 -0.42 7.64
CA PRO A 131 -13.14 0.95 7.76
C PRO A 131 -14.37 1.23 6.87
N PRO A 132 -15.14 2.29 7.15
CA PRO A 132 -16.14 2.79 6.22
C PRO A 132 -15.48 3.35 4.95
N SER A 133 -16.25 3.49 3.86
CA SER A 133 -15.74 4.00 2.57
C SER A 133 -15.21 5.44 2.64
N ASN A 134 -15.63 6.21 3.64
CA ASN A 134 -15.09 7.53 3.92
C ASN A 134 -14.63 7.55 5.38
N ILE A 135 -13.36 7.87 5.59
CA ILE A 135 -12.78 7.96 6.93
C ILE A 135 -11.95 9.24 7.03
N SER A 136 -11.96 9.85 8.21
CA SER A 136 -11.22 11.08 8.47
C SER A 136 -10.28 10.92 9.65
N HIS A 137 -9.08 11.47 9.51
CA HIS A 137 -8.08 11.51 10.58
C HIS A 137 -7.61 12.94 10.79
N THR A 138 -7.65 13.42 12.02
CA THR A 138 -7.15 14.76 12.37
C THR A 138 -5.76 14.65 12.99
N LEU A 139 -4.80 15.35 12.38
CA LEU A 139 -3.47 15.56 12.92
C LEU A 139 -3.43 16.94 13.56
N THR A 140 -2.89 17.01 14.78
CA THR A 140 -2.72 18.28 15.53
C THR A 140 -1.24 18.45 15.88
N GLY A 141 -0.79 19.69 15.95
CA GLY A 141 0.62 20.00 16.27
C GLY A 141 1.56 19.77 15.08
N LEU A 142 1.05 19.86 13.85
CA LEU A 142 1.91 19.86 12.66
C LEU A 142 2.88 21.05 12.73
N PRO A 143 4.13 20.88 12.28
CA PRO A 143 5.09 21.97 12.25
C PRO A 143 4.65 23.07 11.27
N GLU A 144 5.11 24.29 11.54
CA GLU A 144 4.91 25.42 10.64
C GLU A 144 5.89 25.35 9.46
N GLY A 145 5.47 25.87 8.32
CA GLY A 145 6.30 25.91 7.13
C GLY A 145 5.79 25.04 5.99
N ASN A 146 6.67 24.75 5.05
CA ASN A 146 6.37 23.91 3.89
C ASN A 146 6.78 22.46 4.17
N HIS A 147 5.82 21.58 4.28
CA HIS A 147 6.05 20.18 4.58
C HIS A 147 5.42 19.27 3.53
N THR A 148 5.97 18.07 3.38
CA THR A 148 5.38 16.97 2.60
C THR A 148 4.83 15.94 3.57
N ILE A 149 3.56 15.60 3.41
CA ILE A 149 2.92 14.55 4.21
C ILE A 149 2.69 13.34 3.33
N LEU A 150 3.29 12.20 3.72
CA LEU A 150 2.97 10.90 3.17
C LEU A 150 2.00 10.21 4.12
N ALA A 151 0.87 9.75 3.61
CA ALA A 151 -0.05 8.91 4.35
C ALA A 151 -0.03 7.49 3.80
N ARG A 152 0.00 6.50 4.68
CA ARG A 152 0.08 5.08 4.33
C ARG A 152 -1.03 4.31 5.02
N TRP A 153 -1.82 3.60 4.24
CA TRP A 153 -2.89 2.73 4.70
C TRP A 153 -2.40 1.27 4.69
N ASN A 154 -2.20 0.68 5.85
CA ASN A 154 -1.72 -0.69 6.02
C ASN A 154 -2.90 -1.67 6.13
N VAL A 155 -3.10 -2.49 5.12
CA VAL A 155 -4.10 -3.56 5.11
C VAL A 155 -3.66 -4.70 6.06
N SER A 156 -4.58 -5.25 6.88
CA SER A 156 -4.19 -6.14 7.96
C SER A 156 -3.77 -7.53 7.50
N ASN A 157 -4.42 -8.08 6.50
CA ASN A 157 -4.29 -9.48 6.06
C ASN A 157 -3.51 -9.66 4.75
N THR A 158 -2.70 -8.68 4.37
CA THR A 158 -1.81 -8.72 3.21
C THR A 158 -0.45 -8.12 3.55
N VAL A 159 0.51 -8.30 2.63
CA VAL A 159 1.82 -7.64 2.70
C VAL A 159 1.78 -6.21 2.18
N ASN A 160 0.63 -5.73 1.71
CA ASN A 160 0.46 -4.49 0.98
C ASN A 160 -0.06 -3.34 1.85
N ALA A 161 0.27 -2.14 1.40
CA ALA A 161 -0.22 -0.85 1.86
C ALA A 161 -0.69 -0.02 0.64
N PHE A 162 -1.42 1.07 0.91
CA PHE A 162 -1.98 1.99 -0.08
C PHE A 162 -1.75 3.44 0.33
#